data_c4d2557adb74e2a7581615b51ca64b87
#
_entry.id   c4d2557adb74e2a7581615b51ca64b87
#
_cell.length_a   1.000
_cell.length_b   1.000
_cell.length_c   1.000
_cell.angle_alpha   90.00
_cell.angle_beta   90.00
_cell.angle_gamma   90.00
#
_symmetry.space_group_name_H-M   'P 1'
#
loop_
_entity.id
_entity.type
_entity.pdbx_description
1 polymer ?
#
loop_
_entity_poly.entity_id
_entity_poly.type
_entity_poly.pdbx_seq_one_letter_code
_entity_poly.pdbx_strand_id
1 'polypeptide(L)'
;MLDVGGGPGYFRDAFTRSGAEYFALDADVGELAGLGEIGPGTVIGSGMELPFTDGSFDLVYSSNVLEHVPDPWRMANEMVRVTRSGGITYLSYTLWYGPWGGHETAPWHYFGGAFARKRYHAKHGHEPKNKWGESLFKVTAKQGLRWAAVQSQAEVLAIIPRYNPAWSYGLLRIAGVREVVTWNLVIVLRKL
;
A
#
# COMPACT_ATOMS: atom_id res chain seq x y z
N MET A 1 9.01 -2.21 14.97
CA MET A 1 8.54 -1.78 13.64
C MET A 1 7.02 -1.66 13.63
N LEU A 2 6.46 -0.89 12.70
CA LEU A 2 5.01 -0.75 12.50
C LEU A 2 4.61 -1.28 11.12
N ASP A 3 3.60 -2.16 11.04
CA ASP A 3 2.96 -2.62 9.80
C ASP A 3 1.61 -1.91 9.65
N VAL A 4 1.51 -1.01 8.67
CA VAL A 4 0.32 -0.17 8.43
C VAL A 4 -0.54 -0.82 7.36
N GLY A 5 -1.77 -1.19 7.72
CA GLY A 5 -2.64 -2.02 6.90
C GLY A 5 -2.20 -3.49 6.90
N GLY A 6 -1.62 -3.94 8.02
CA GLY A 6 -1.06 -5.29 8.14
C GLY A 6 -2.11 -6.40 8.19
N GLY A 7 -3.40 -6.06 8.22
CA GLY A 7 -4.48 -7.01 8.36
C GLY A 7 -4.24 -7.97 9.54
N PRO A 8 -4.39 -9.28 9.36
CA PRO A 8 -4.21 -10.24 10.45
C PRO A 8 -2.74 -10.49 10.81
N GLY A 9 -1.79 -9.74 10.24
CA GLY A 9 -0.36 -9.86 10.54
C GLY A 9 0.36 -10.94 9.73
N TYR A 10 0.09 -11.06 8.45
CA TYR A 10 0.75 -12.04 7.55
C TYR A 10 2.27 -12.02 7.61
N PHE A 11 2.89 -10.88 7.90
CA PHE A 11 4.34 -10.71 7.98
C PHE A 11 4.90 -10.75 9.41
N ARG A 12 4.04 -10.81 10.43
CA ARG A 12 4.41 -10.80 11.86
C ARG A 12 5.53 -11.78 12.17
N ASP A 13 5.35 -13.04 11.82
CA ASP A 13 6.31 -14.10 12.11
C ASP A 13 7.66 -13.90 11.43
N ALA A 14 7.66 -13.39 10.21
CA ALA A 14 8.89 -13.11 9.47
C ALA A 14 9.69 -11.99 10.14
N PHE A 15 9.04 -10.89 10.52
CA PHE A 15 9.69 -9.78 11.19
C PHE A 15 10.12 -10.13 12.62
N THR A 16 9.29 -10.83 13.37
CA THR A 16 9.61 -11.25 14.74
C THR A 16 10.81 -12.20 14.78
N ARG A 17 10.88 -13.17 13.83
CA ARG A 17 12.06 -14.06 13.70
C ARG A 17 13.33 -13.29 13.33
N SER A 18 13.23 -12.15 12.68
CA SER A 18 14.39 -11.29 12.41
C SER A 18 14.77 -10.36 13.59
N GLY A 19 14.12 -10.52 14.75
CA GLY A 19 14.39 -9.75 15.97
C GLY A 19 13.62 -8.42 16.06
N ALA A 20 12.65 -8.16 15.19
CA ALA A 20 11.87 -6.95 15.26
C ALA A 20 10.74 -7.07 16.30
N GLU A 21 10.57 -6.05 17.13
CA GLU A 21 9.33 -5.85 17.88
C GLU A 21 8.26 -5.37 16.92
N TYR A 22 7.20 -6.17 16.74
CA TYR A 22 6.20 -5.98 15.70
C TYR A 22 4.91 -5.38 16.26
N PHE A 23 4.52 -4.24 15.71
CA PHE A 23 3.22 -3.59 15.89
C PHE A 23 2.48 -3.58 14.55
N ALA A 24 1.15 -3.74 14.59
CA ALA A 24 0.29 -3.62 13.42
C ALA A 24 -0.79 -2.56 13.66
N LEU A 25 -1.20 -1.87 12.59
CA LEU A 25 -2.37 -1.00 12.61
C LEU A 25 -3.22 -1.30 11.38
N ASP A 26 -4.51 -1.49 11.60
CA ASP A 26 -5.50 -1.60 10.53
C ASP A 26 -6.82 -0.93 10.94
N ALA A 27 -7.55 -0.39 9.98
CA ALA A 27 -8.85 0.22 10.21
C ALA A 27 -9.98 -0.82 10.19
N ASP A 28 -9.76 -1.97 9.55
CA ASP A 28 -10.78 -3.02 9.38
C ASP A 28 -10.59 -4.13 10.42
N VAL A 29 -11.50 -4.16 11.39
CA VAL A 29 -11.53 -5.19 12.45
C VAL A 29 -11.71 -6.59 11.86
N GLY A 30 -12.45 -6.72 10.74
CA GLY A 30 -12.64 -7.99 10.05
C GLY A 30 -11.35 -8.52 9.43
N GLU A 31 -10.54 -7.65 8.83
CA GLU A 31 -9.22 -8.01 8.33
C GLU A 31 -8.28 -8.40 9.49
N LEU A 32 -8.28 -7.63 10.59
CA LEU A 32 -7.46 -7.95 11.76
C LEU A 32 -7.78 -9.34 12.36
N ALA A 33 -9.03 -9.73 12.36
CA ALA A 33 -9.48 -11.02 12.85
C ALA A 33 -9.38 -12.15 11.82
N GLY A 34 -8.87 -11.91 10.64
CA GLY A 34 -8.85 -12.84 9.50
C GLY A 34 -8.11 -14.17 9.74
N LEU A 35 -7.21 -14.22 10.75
CA LEU A 35 -6.52 -15.45 11.20
C LEU A 35 -7.03 -15.94 12.57
N GLY A 36 -8.19 -15.45 13.02
CA GLY A 36 -8.81 -15.83 14.30
C GLY A 36 -8.70 -14.72 15.35
N GLU A 37 -7.73 -14.79 16.24
CA GLU A 37 -7.56 -13.76 17.28
C GLU A 37 -6.68 -12.61 16.79
N ILE A 38 -7.02 -11.38 17.24
CA ILE A 38 -6.20 -10.21 17.00
C ILE A 38 -4.90 -10.36 17.80
N GLY A 39 -3.78 -10.38 17.11
CA GLY A 39 -2.47 -10.58 17.73
C GLY A 39 -2.01 -9.40 18.63
N PRO A 40 -1.08 -9.64 19.53
CA PRO A 40 -0.55 -8.60 20.44
C PRO A 40 0.12 -7.46 19.66
N GLY A 41 0.09 -6.24 20.21
CA GLY A 41 0.67 -5.05 19.56
C GLY A 41 -0.14 -4.56 18.36
N THR A 42 -1.41 -4.97 18.23
CA THR A 42 -2.30 -4.50 17.16
C THR A 42 -3.14 -3.32 17.64
N VAL A 43 -3.23 -2.29 16.81
CA VAL A 43 -4.01 -1.06 17.03
C VAL A 43 -5.06 -0.94 15.94
N ILE A 44 -6.30 -0.65 16.33
CA ILE A 44 -7.37 -0.31 15.39
C ILE A 44 -7.30 1.18 15.11
N GLY A 45 -7.10 1.56 13.85
CA GLY A 45 -6.96 2.97 13.50
C GLY A 45 -6.76 3.21 12.01
N SER A 46 -6.81 4.48 11.62
CA SER A 46 -6.61 4.89 10.23
C SER A 46 -5.13 5.08 9.92
N GLY A 47 -4.66 4.49 8.82
CA GLY A 47 -3.32 4.78 8.29
C GLY A 47 -3.12 6.23 7.86
N MET A 48 -4.21 6.98 7.60
CA MET A 48 -4.17 8.40 7.25
C MET A 48 -4.04 9.33 8.47
N GLU A 49 -4.08 8.78 9.68
CA GLU A 49 -3.92 9.51 10.95
C GLU A 49 -3.40 8.51 12.00
N LEU A 50 -2.10 8.26 11.97
CA LEU A 50 -1.47 7.27 12.83
C LEU A 50 -1.41 7.75 14.28
N PRO A 51 -1.95 6.97 15.25
CA PRO A 51 -2.02 7.37 16.67
C PRO A 51 -0.66 7.19 17.40
N PHE A 52 0.42 7.54 16.73
CA PHE A 52 1.77 7.44 17.26
C PHE A 52 2.48 8.79 17.16
N THR A 53 3.40 9.04 18.09
CA THR A 53 4.25 10.24 18.06
C THR A 53 5.26 10.17 16.91
N ASP A 54 5.78 11.33 16.52
CA ASP A 54 6.82 11.45 15.50
C ASP A 54 8.03 10.61 15.87
N GLY A 55 8.60 9.91 14.90
CA GLY A 55 9.85 9.19 15.09
C GLY A 55 9.78 7.95 16.03
N SER A 56 8.63 7.32 16.16
CA SER A 56 8.42 6.19 17.08
C SER A 56 9.00 4.85 16.60
N PHE A 57 9.25 4.69 15.29
CA PHE A 57 9.57 3.38 14.71
C PHE A 57 10.83 3.40 13.85
N ASP A 58 11.66 2.36 13.95
CA ASP A 58 12.85 2.15 13.11
C ASP A 58 12.47 1.77 11.68
N LEU A 59 11.38 1.05 11.52
CA LEU A 59 10.82 0.61 10.25
C LEU A 59 9.31 0.79 10.27
N VAL A 60 8.79 1.51 9.28
CA VAL A 60 7.35 1.60 8.99
C VAL A 60 7.10 0.96 7.64
N TYR A 61 6.29 -0.07 7.64
CA TYR A 61 6.04 -0.95 6.50
C TYR A 61 4.57 -0.90 6.10
N SER A 62 4.30 -0.92 4.80
CA SER A 62 2.95 -1.09 4.25
C SER A 62 3.03 -1.78 2.90
N SER A 63 2.25 -2.82 2.69
CA SER A 63 2.30 -3.60 1.46
C SER A 63 0.91 -3.88 0.90
N ASN A 64 0.63 -3.35 -0.29
CA ASN A 64 -0.66 -3.46 -1.00
C ASN A 64 -1.83 -2.88 -0.19
N VAL A 65 -1.66 -1.66 0.32
CA VAL A 65 -2.66 -0.96 1.15
C VAL A 65 -3.07 0.37 0.54
N LEU A 66 -2.13 1.10 -0.08
CA LEU A 66 -2.39 2.47 -0.54
C LEU A 66 -3.52 2.55 -1.57
N GLU A 67 -3.73 1.49 -2.36
CA GLU A 67 -4.85 1.37 -3.29
C GLU A 67 -6.21 1.21 -2.59
N HIS A 68 -6.21 0.92 -1.30
CA HIS A 68 -7.40 0.70 -0.48
C HIS A 68 -7.79 1.90 0.39
N VAL A 69 -7.00 2.97 0.37
CA VAL A 69 -7.29 4.19 1.15
C VAL A 69 -7.64 5.37 0.24
N PRO A 70 -8.59 6.23 0.65
CA PRO A 70 -9.04 7.36 -0.18
C PRO A 70 -7.96 8.43 -0.40
N ASP A 71 -7.05 8.62 0.56
CA ASP A 71 -5.91 9.54 0.44
C ASP A 71 -4.59 8.79 0.74
N PRO A 72 -4.04 8.08 -0.25
CA PRO A 72 -2.84 7.27 -0.07
C PRO A 72 -1.60 8.11 0.28
N TRP A 73 -1.55 9.35 -0.16
CA TRP A 73 -0.38 10.21 0.08
C TRP A 73 -0.40 10.86 1.47
N ARG A 74 -1.58 11.06 2.05
CA ARG A 74 -1.71 11.40 3.47
C ARG A 74 -1.21 10.24 4.34
N MET A 75 -1.62 9.01 4.03
CA MET A 75 -1.11 7.82 4.72
C MET A 75 0.42 7.70 4.58
N ALA A 76 0.96 7.88 3.38
CA ALA A 76 2.39 7.83 3.14
C ALA A 76 3.16 8.90 3.93
N ASN A 77 2.61 10.12 4.07
CA ASN A 77 3.20 11.18 4.89
C ASN A 77 3.17 10.83 6.39
N GLU A 78 2.09 10.25 6.89
CA GLU A 78 2.00 9.76 8.26
C GLU A 78 3.03 8.66 8.54
N MET A 79 3.22 7.72 7.60
CA MET A 79 4.26 6.70 7.71
C MET A 79 5.66 7.34 7.83
N VAL A 80 5.97 8.33 7.01
CA VAL A 80 7.23 9.08 7.10
C VAL A 80 7.32 9.84 8.42
N ARG A 81 6.24 10.44 8.93
CA ARG A 81 6.22 11.17 10.20
C ARG A 81 6.60 10.29 11.38
N VAL A 82 5.99 9.11 11.48
CA VAL A 82 6.21 8.19 12.62
C VAL A 82 7.50 7.38 12.49
N THR A 83 8.18 7.42 11.34
CA THR A 83 9.52 6.84 11.16
C THR A 83 10.55 7.75 11.82
N ARG A 84 11.46 7.19 12.64
CA ARG A 84 12.54 7.95 13.29
C ARG A 84 13.60 8.42 12.29
N SER A 85 14.38 9.43 12.63
CA SER A 85 15.54 9.84 11.84
C SER A 85 16.49 8.66 11.61
N GLY A 86 16.91 8.46 10.37
CA GLY A 86 17.70 7.31 9.93
C GLY A 86 16.91 6.02 9.74
N GLY A 87 15.64 5.96 10.17
CA GLY A 87 14.75 4.82 9.99
C GLY A 87 14.24 4.69 8.55
N ILE A 88 13.58 3.57 8.28
CA ILE A 88 13.13 3.20 6.94
C ILE A 88 11.60 3.23 6.86
N THR A 89 11.08 3.87 5.83
CA THR A 89 9.69 3.74 5.39
C THR A 89 9.66 2.90 4.11
N TYR A 90 8.92 1.80 4.14
CA TYR A 90 8.65 0.96 2.97
C TYR A 90 7.17 1.01 2.66
N LEU A 91 6.81 1.37 1.45
CA LEU A 91 5.43 1.29 0.99
C LEU A 91 5.36 0.66 -0.40
N SER A 92 4.32 -0.13 -0.61
CA SER A 92 4.03 -0.69 -1.93
C SER A 92 2.52 -0.71 -2.18
N TYR A 93 2.15 -0.62 -3.45
CA TYR A 93 0.75 -0.61 -3.88
C TYR A 93 0.58 -1.15 -5.29
N THR A 94 -0.61 -1.69 -5.56
CA THR A 94 -1.01 -2.17 -6.88
C THR A 94 -1.43 -1.00 -7.75
N LEU A 95 -0.89 -0.94 -8.97
CA LEU A 95 -1.22 0.14 -9.90
C LEU A 95 -2.54 -0.10 -10.59
N TRP A 96 -3.39 0.94 -10.64
CA TRP A 96 -4.71 0.86 -11.27
C TRP A 96 -4.68 0.34 -12.72
N TYR A 97 -3.73 0.79 -13.52
CA TYR A 97 -3.62 0.37 -14.91
C TYR A 97 -2.78 -0.90 -15.12
N GLY A 98 -2.26 -1.48 -14.06
CA GLY A 98 -1.65 -2.80 -14.09
C GLY A 98 -2.71 -3.91 -14.25
N PRO A 99 -2.32 -5.14 -14.61
CA PRO A 99 -3.25 -6.23 -14.87
C PRO A 99 -4.12 -6.60 -13.66
N TRP A 100 -3.65 -6.33 -12.45
CA TRP A 100 -4.33 -6.62 -11.18
C TRP A 100 -4.98 -5.39 -10.52
N GLY A 101 -4.92 -4.21 -11.16
CA GLY A 101 -5.41 -2.95 -10.58
C GLY A 101 -6.91 -2.93 -10.27
N GLY A 102 -7.69 -3.72 -10.99
CA GLY A 102 -9.11 -3.92 -10.72
C GLY A 102 -9.41 -5.01 -9.70
N HIS A 103 -8.38 -5.66 -9.11
CA HIS A 103 -8.55 -6.84 -8.26
C HIS A 103 -9.49 -7.86 -8.92
N GLU A 104 -10.51 -8.37 -8.20
CA GLU A 104 -11.47 -9.33 -8.73
C GLU A 104 -12.34 -8.80 -9.88
N THR A 105 -12.35 -7.48 -10.12
CA THR A 105 -13.07 -6.87 -11.26
C THR A 105 -12.23 -6.76 -12.52
N ALA A 106 -10.94 -7.15 -12.47
CA ALA A 106 -10.09 -7.19 -13.66
C ALA A 106 -10.62 -8.19 -14.71
N PRO A 107 -10.42 -7.92 -16.01
CA PRO A 107 -9.78 -6.75 -16.60
C PRO A 107 -10.73 -5.57 -16.86
N TRP A 108 -11.96 -5.62 -16.38
CA TRP A 108 -13.03 -4.67 -16.71
C TRP A 108 -12.80 -3.28 -16.12
N HIS A 109 -11.91 -3.13 -15.12
CA HIS A 109 -11.50 -1.87 -14.54
C HIS A 109 -10.87 -0.89 -15.56
N TYR A 110 -10.33 -1.39 -16.67
CA TYR A 110 -9.85 -0.55 -17.77
C TYR A 110 -10.94 0.31 -18.42
N PHE A 111 -12.20 -0.14 -18.36
CA PHE A 111 -13.37 0.61 -18.82
C PHE A 111 -13.99 1.49 -17.71
N GLY A 112 -13.34 1.60 -16.57
CA GLY A 112 -13.76 2.39 -15.41
C GLY A 112 -14.20 1.54 -14.22
N GLY A 113 -13.86 2.00 -13.02
CA GLY A 113 -14.12 1.25 -11.80
C GLY A 113 -15.60 1.04 -11.49
N ALA A 114 -16.44 2.07 -11.71
CA ALA A 114 -17.88 1.97 -11.53
C ALA A 114 -18.51 0.96 -12.51
N PHE A 115 -18.07 0.95 -13.76
CA PHE A 115 -18.52 -0.04 -14.75
C PHE A 115 -18.12 -1.45 -14.33
N ALA A 116 -16.87 -1.65 -13.94
CA ALA A 116 -16.34 -2.95 -13.52
C ALA A 116 -17.08 -3.52 -12.32
N ARG A 117 -17.34 -2.68 -11.30
CA ARG A 117 -18.12 -3.02 -10.10
C ARG A 117 -19.54 -3.45 -10.46
N LYS A 118 -20.25 -2.64 -11.26
CA LYS A 118 -21.62 -2.94 -11.72
C LYS A 118 -21.68 -4.26 -12.51
N ARG A 119 -20.71 -4.48 -13.41
CA ARG A 119 -20.59 -5.71 -14.18
C ARG A 119 -20.34 -6.93 -13.29
N TYR A 120 -19.45 -6.80 -12.30
CA TYR A 120 -19.16 -7.87 -11.35
C TYR A 120 -20.44 -8.27 -10.59
N HIS A 121 -21.14 -7.27 -10.02
CA HIS A 121 -22.41 -7.48 -9.32
C HIS A 121 -23.45 -8.18 -10.20
N ALA A 122 -23.63 -7.71 -11.43
CA ALA A 122 -24.59 -8.30 -12.40
C ALA A 122 -24.25 -9.77 -12.74
N LYS A 123 -22.95 -10.13 -12.75
CA LYS A 123 -22.50 -11.48 -13.08
C LYS A 123 -22.57 -12.45 -11.89
N HIS A 124 -22.26 -11.96 -10.68
CA HIS A 124 -22.07 -12.81 -9.50
C HIS A 124 -23.20 -12.71 -8.46
N GLY A 125 -24.12 -11.76 -8.60
CA GLY A 125 -25.24 -11.54 -7.67
C GLY A 125 -24.84 -10.86 -6.36
N HIS A 126 -23.57 -10.48 -6.19
CA HIS A 126 -23.07 -9.79 -5.00
C HIS A 126 -21.99 -8.78 -5.37
N GLU A 127 -21.70 -7.83 -4.47
CA GLU A 127 -20.63 -6.86 -4.62
C GLU A 127 -19.25 -7.53 -4.58
N PRO A 128 -18.24 -6.99 -5.30
CA PRO A 128 -16.86 -7.41 -5.11
C PRO A 128 -16.38 -7.07 -3.70
N LYS A 129 -15.39 -7.80 -3.18
CA LYS A 129 -14.74 -7.46 -1.89
C LYS A 129 -14.12 -6.06 -1.99
N ASN A 130 -13.38 -5.80 -3.07
CA ASN A 130 -12.72 -4.52 -3.31
C ASN A 130 -13.64 -3.60 -4.13
N LYS A 131 -14.37 -2.72 -3.43
CA LYS A 131 -15.41 -1.88 -4.02
C LYS A 131 -14.82 -0.55 -4.50
N TRP A 132 -14.92 -0.31 -5.81
CA TRP A 132 -14.52 0.98 -6.39
C TRP A 132 -15.19 2.16 -5.68
N GLY A 133 -14.36 3.13 -5.26
CA GLY A 133 -14.80 4.36 -4.57
C GLY A 133 -15.12 4.20 -3.09
N GLU A 134 -15.03 2.98 -2.53
CA GLU A 134 -15.20 2.70 -1.10
C GLU A 134 -13.94 2.09 -0.49
N SER A 135 -13.47 0.96 -1.02
CA SER A 135 -12.30 0.23 -0.57
C SER A 135 -11.30 -0.10 -1.70
N LEU A 136 -11.47 0.49 -2.88
CA LEU A 136 -10.52 0.42 -3.99
C LEU A 136 -10.51 1.76 -4.73
N PHE A 137 -9.33 2.33 -4.86
CA PHE A 137 -9.10 3.65 -5.46
C PHE A 137 -8.04 3.58 -6.55
N LYS A 138 -8.09 4.57 -7.46
CA LYS A 138 -7.13 4.67 -8.54
C LYS A 138 -5.82 5.27 -8.05
N VAL A 139 -4.80 4.43 -7.90
CA VAL A 139 -3.43 4.86 -7.61
C VAL A 139 -2.54 4.52 -8.80
N THR A 140 -1.66 5.45 -9.20
CA THR A 140 -0.83 5.36 -10.39
C THR A 140 0.66 5.49 -10.06
N ALA A 141 1.52 5.01 -10.96
CA ALA A 141 2.97 5.19 -10.82
C ALA A 141 3.34 6.68 -10.86
N LYS A 142 2.68 7.47 -11.71
CA LYS A 142 2.90 8.93 -11.80
C LYS A 142 2.68 9.62 -10.45
N GLN A 143 1.61 9.26 -9.73
CA GLN A 143 1.31 9.85 -8.42
C GLN A 143 2.40 9.52 -7.41
N GLY A 144 2.82 8.25 -7.30
CA GLY A 144 3.88 7.84 -6.37
C GLY A 144 5.23 8.45 -6.68
N LEU A 145 5.61 8.48 -7.95
CA LEU A 145 6.86 9.11 -8.38
C LEU A 145 6.85 10.62 -8.08
N ARG A 146 5.70 11.29 -8.28
CA ARG A 146 5.57 12.72 -7.96
C ARG A 146 5.65 12.95 -6.46
N TRP A 147 4.94 12.15 -5.65
CA TRP A 147 4.98 12.25 -4.20
C TRP A 147 6.41 12.04 -3.68
N ALA A 148 7.12 10.99 -4.15
CA ALA A 148 8.48 10.72 -3.77
C ALA A 148 9.45 11.85 -4.16
N ALA A 149 9.27 12.46 -5.33
CA ALA A 149 10.12 13.55 -5.82
C ALA A 149 9.99 14.86 -5.04
N VAL A 150 8.85 15.10 -4.37
CA VAL A 150 8.63 16.31 -3.55
C VAL A 150 8.83 16.06 -2.05
N GLN A 151 9.25 14.87 -1.67
CA GLN A 151 9.49 14.50 -0.27
C GLN A 151 10.69 15.28 0.28
N SER A 152 10.45 16.12 1.31
CA SER A 152 11.50 16.91 1.97
C SER A 152 11.95 16.34 3.31
N GLN A 153 11.21 15.38 3.87
CA GLN A 153 11.50 14.81 5.19
C GLN A 153 12.21 13.45 5.09
N ALA A 154 12.37 12.90 3.88
CA ALA A 154 13.01 11.62 3.68
C ALA A 154 13.74 11.56 2.33
N GLU A 155 14.85 10.83 2.31
CA GLU A 155 15.60 10.49 1.10
C GLU A 155 15.01 9.26 0.44
N VAL A 156 14.79 9.29 -0.87
CA VAL A 156 14.35 8.13 -1.65
C VAL A 156 15.54 7.21 -1.90
N LEU A 157 15.52 6.03 -1.29
CA LEU A 157 16.56 5.02 -1.47
C LEU A 157 16.35 4.16 -2.71
N ALA A 158 15.08 3.79 -2.98
CA ALA A 158 14.75 2.94 -4.10
C ALA A 158 13.30 3.14 -4.56
N ILE A 159 13.08 3.01 -5.87
CA ILE A 159 11.75 2.87 -6.49
C ILE A 159 11.81 1.64 -7.39
N ILE A 160 11.00 0.62 -7.08
CA ILE A 160 11.11 -0.70 -7.66
C ILE A 160 9.76 -1.14 -8.23
N PRO A 161 9.68 -1.51 -9.52
CA PRO A 161 8.52 -2.17 -10.08
C PRO A 161 8.50 -3.63 -9.60
N ARG A 162 7.83 -3.88 -8.48
CA ARG A 162 7.72 -5.21 -7.87
C ARG A 162 7.07 -6.19 -8.83
N TYR A 163 7.50 -7.43 -8.80
CA TYR A 163 7.09 -8.54 -9.68
C TYR A 163 7.55 -8.40 -11.13
N ASN A 164 8.25 -7.34 -11.49
CA ASN A 164 8.83 -7.17 -12.80
C ASN A 164 10.31 -7.59 -12.78
N PRO A 165 10.84 -8.18 -13.87
CA PRO A 165 12.24 -8.54 -13.93
C PRO A 165 13.13 -7.27 -13.97
N ALA A 166 14.34 -7.36 -13.42
CA ALA A 166 15.24 -6.21 -13.23
C ALA A 166 15.52 -5.42 -14.53
N TRP A 167 15.58 -6.10 -15.68
CA TRP A 167 15.78 -5.43 -16.98
C TRP A 167 14.67 -4.44 -17.35
N SER A 168 13.47 -4.61 -16.79
CA SER A 168 12.32 -3.75 -17.06
C SER A 168 12.27 -2.47 -16.20
N TYR A 169 13.16 -2.31 -15.22
CA TYR A 169 13.14 -1.16 -14.31
C TYR A 169 13.30 0.18 -15.04
N GLY A 170 14.01 0.20 -16.17
CA GLY A 170 14.12 1.36 -17.05
C GLY A 170 12.76 1.86 -17.59
N LEU A 171 11.75 1.00 -17.68
CA LEU A 171 10.43 1.34 -18.18
C LEU A 171 9.68 2.32 -17.24
N LEU A 172 10.06 2.41 -15.96
CA LEU A 172 9.52 3.42 -15.05
C LEU A 172 9.77 4.86 -15.53
N ARG A 173 10.81 5.08 -16.35
CA ARG A 173 11.13 6.39 -16.91
C ARG A 173 10.23 6.80 -18.07
N ILE A 174 9.51 5.85 -18.68
CA ILE A 174 8.69 6.09 -19.87
C ILE A 174 7.24 6.37 -19.42
N ALA A 175 6.82 7.63 -19.54
CA ALA A 175 5.47 8.06 -19.22
C ALA A 175 4.43 7.24 -20.03
N GLY A 176 3.33 6.87 -19.40
CA GLY A 176 2.30 6.01 -20.00
C GLY A 176 2.67 4.52 -19.91
N VAL A 177 3.80 4.10 -20.43
CA VAL A 177 4.26 2.70 -20.38
C VAL A 177 4.33 2.19 -18.94
N ARG A 178 4.95 2.96 -18.04
CA ARG A 178 5.09 2.61 -16.62
C ARG A 178 3.76 2.33 -15.92
N GLU A 179 2.67 2.97 -16.37
CA GLU A 179 1.34 2.80 -15.75
C GLU A 179 0.74 1.42 -16.04
N VAL A 180 1.07 0.83 -17.18
CA VAL A 180 0.50 -0.44 -17.65
C VAL A 180 1.43 -1.62 -17.34
N VAL A 181 2.74 -1.44 -17.54
CA VAL A 181 3.71 -2.54 -17.38
C VAL A 181 4.12 -2.77 -15.93
N THR A 182 3.97 -1.78 -15.05
CA THR A 182 4.27 -1.92 -13.63
C THR A 182 3.04 -2.44 -12.89
N TRP A 183 3.15 -3.62 -12.31
CA TRP A 183 2.03 -4.26 -11.61
C TRP A 183 1.86 -3.73 -10.20
N ASN A 184 2.98 -3.51 -9.55
CA ASN A 184 3.06 -2.98 -8.20
C ASN A 184 4.29 -2.11 -8.08
N LEU A 185 4.17 -0.96 -7.41
CA LEU A 185 5.28 -0.05 -7.19
C LEU A 185 5.68 -0.06 -5.73
N VAL A 186 6.97 -0.29 -5.49
CA VAL A 186 7.61 -0.14 -4.18
C VAL A 186 8.35 1.17 -4.13
N ILE A 187 8.21 1.90 -3.03
CA ILE A 187 9.00 3.08 -2.70
C ILE A 187 9.63 2.86 -1.33
N VAL A 188 10.95 2.98 -1.25
CA VAL A 188 11.72 2.85 -0.01
C VAL A 188 12.38 4.18 0.28
N LEU A 189 12.18 4.69 1.49
CA LEU A 189 12.73 5.97 1.93
C LEU A 189 13.50 5.79 3.25
N ARG A 190 14.49 6.67 3.44
CA ARG A 190 15.16 6.88 4.73
C ARG A 190 14.73 8.23 5.29
N LYS A 191 14.20 8.25 6.50
CA LYS A 191 13.86 9.49 7.21
C LYS A 191 15.14 10.30 7.49
N LEU A 192 15.10 11.61 7.19
CA LEU A 192 16.18 12.54 7.46
C LEU A 192 16.26 12.93 8.96
#